data_d9acd883ce3322e78089661665ceffdd
#
_entry.id   d9acd883ce3322e78089661665ceffdd
#
_cell.length_a   1.000
_cell.length_b   1.000
_cell.length_c   1.000
_cell.angle_alpha   90.00
_cell.angle_beta   90.00
_cell.angle_gamma   90.00
#
_symmetry.space_group_name_H-M   'P 1'
#
loop_
_entity.id
_entity.type
_entity.pdbx_description
1 polymer ?
#
loop_
_entity_poly.entity_id
_entity_poly.type
_entity_poly.pdbx_seq_one_letter_code
_entity_poly.pdbx_strand_id
1 'polypeptide(L)'
;DDVIVISEVIQDLIARKYHRRERVHLIYNGVPKPEICDYPEYFEELGIEKGKYILGMCRFVPEKNLHHLIEAFKKLEAGDCKLVLAGDTDFEDEYSLGLKKMAQEAGVVLTGFVKGHKLHSLLTNARCYCLPSSHEGLPIALLEAMSYHLPVVVSNIPANLEVGLSSDCYFHCGDVDALAARLQKVIDEDYHSVQYDMAPYDWDKIAKQVMGVYEGLLK
;
A
#
# COMPACT_ATOMS: atom_id res chain seq x y z
N ASP A 1 7.54 -19.40 -26.11
CA ASP A 1 6.67 -18.95 -25.02
C ASP A 1 6.99 -17.51 -24.64
N ASP A 2 5.97 -16.67 -24.47
CA ASP A 2 6.09 -15.32 -23.97
C ASP A 2 5.82 -15.29 -22.47
N VAL A 3 6.39 -14.31 -21.77
CA VAL A 3 6.17 -14.09 -20.33
C VAL A 3 5.68 -12.66 -20.13
N ILE A 4 4.61 -12.51 -19.37
CA ILE A 4 4.16 -11.21 -18.89
C ILE A 4 4.65 -11.05 -17.45
N VAL A 5 5.25 -9.92 -17.14
CA VAL A 5 5.72 -9.53 -15.81
C VAL A 5 5.02 -8.23 -15.38
N ILE A 6 4.78 -8.09 -14.09
CA ILE A 6 3.95 -7.00 -13.54
C ILE A 6 4.77 -5.84 -12.98
N SER A 7 6.10 -5.90 -13.04
CA SER A 7 6.99 -4.81 -12.61
C SER A 7 8.37 -4.94 -13.23
N GLU A 8 9.11 -3.84 -13.31
CA GLU A 8 10.52 -3.81 -13.72
C GLU A 8 11.38 -4.64 -12.77
N VAL A 9 11.06 -4.63 -11.48
CA VAL A 9 11.74 -5.45 -10.47
C VAL A 9 11.67 -6.94 -10.82
N ILE A 10 10.48 -7.42 -11.21
CA ILE A 10 10.29 -8.82 -11.63
C ILE A 10 10.95 -9.07 -12.98
N GLN A 11 10.89 -8.13 -13.92
CA GLN A 11 11.57 -8.22 -15.21
C GLN A 11 13.08 -8.38 -15.04
N ASP A 12 13.68 -7.56 -14.19
CA ASP A 12 15.10 -7.63 -13.84
C ASP A 12 15.47 -8.94 -13.14
N LEU A 13 14.61 -9.43 -12.24
CA LEU A 13 14.81 -10.71 -11.58
C LEU A 13 14.86 -11.86 -12.59
N ILE A 14 13.94 -11.88 -13.55
CA ILE A 14 13.89 -12.89 -14.62
C ILE A 14 15.15 -12.79 -15.50
N ALA A 15 15.54 -11.57 -15.87
CA ALA A 15 16.73 -11.34 -16.66
C ALA A 15 18.01 -11.85 -15.97
N ARG A 16 18.15 -11.62 -14.66
CA ARG A 16 19.33 -12.05 -13.88
C ARG A 16 19.30 -13.54 -13.56
N LYS A 17 18.18 -14.07 -13.08
CA LYS A 17 18.09 -15.44 -12.56
C LYS A 17 17.96 -16.48 -13.67
N TYR A 18 17.25 -16.17 -14.74
CA TYR A 18 16.92 -17.10 -15.83
C TYR A 18 17.59 -16.71 -17.14
N HIS A 19 18.41 -15.63 -17.16
CA HIS A 19 19.09 -15.11 -18.36
C HIS A 19 18.14 -14.85 -19.53
N ARG A 20 16.88 -14.52 -19.23
CA ARG A 20 15.83 -14.31 -20.21
C ARG A 20 15.48 -12.83 -20.31
N ARG A 21 15.70 -12.24 -21.49
CA ARG A 21 15.33 -10.85 -21.82
C ARG A 21 14.36 -10.76 -22.99
N GLU A 22 14.37 -11.76 -23.85
CA GLU A 22 13.52 -11.81 -25.03
C GLU A 22 12.15 -12.38 -24.70
N ARG A 23 11.10 -11.87 -25.36
CA ARG A 23 9.71 -12.29 -25.19
C ARG A 23 9.25 -12.14 -23.73
N VAL A 24 9.71 -11.09 -23.05
CA VAL A 24 9.30 -10.69 -21.72
C VAL A 24 8.60 -9.32 -21.85
N HIS A 25 7.32 -9.29 -21.53
CA HIS A 25 6.46 -8.13 -21.67
C HIS A 25 6.18 -7.53 -20.30
N LEU A 26 6.58 -6.29 -20.07
CA LEU A 26 6.20 -5.55 -18.88
C LEU A 26 4.77 -5.02 -19.05
N ILE A 27 3.86 -5.56 -18.29
CA ILE A 27 2.45 -5.14 -18.25
C ILE A 27 2.05 -5.09 -16.77
N TYR A 28 1.84 -3.90 -16.23
CA TYR A 28 1.45 -3.70 -14.84
C TYR A 28 0.10 -4.34 -14.51
N ASN A 29 -0.16 -4.60 -13.24
CA ASN A 29 -1.52 -4.84 -12.78
C ASN A 29 -2.26 -3.50 -12.67
N GLY A 30 -3.54 -3.53 -13.01
CA GLY A 30 -4.40 -2.38 -12.83
C GLY A 30 -4.99 -2.30 -11.43
N VAL A 31 -5.61 -1.16 -11.16
CA VAL A 31 -6.45 -0.97 -9.98
C VAL A 31 -7.86 -0.56 -10.41
N PRO A 32 -8.89 -0.95 -9.65
CA PRO A 32 -10.25 -0.49 -9.93
C PRO A 32 -10.35 1.02 -9.73
N LYS A 33 -11.32 1.63 -10.39
CA LYS A 33 -11.66 3.03 -10.11
C LYS A 33 -12.15 3.15 -8.66
N PRO A 34 -11.78 4.23 -7.95
CA PRO A 34 -12.16 4.40 -6.56
C PRO A 34 -13.69 4.51 -6.42
N GLU A 35 -14.24 3.82 -5.44
CA GLU A 35 -15.63 3.96 -5.01
C GLU A 35 -15.66 4.84 -3.77
N ILE A 36 -15.90 6.13 -3.95
CA ILE A 36 -15.96 7.08 -2.83
C ILE A 36 -17.14 6.67 -1.95
N CYS A 37 -16.86 6.33 -0.71
CA CYS A 37 -17.80 5.75 0.22
C CYS A 37 -17.66 6.39 1.60
N ASP A 38 -18.80 6.58 2.23
CA ASP A 38 -18.91 7.02 3.61
C ASP A 38 -19.74 6.01 4.39
N TYR A 39 -19.18 5.48 5.47
CA TYR A 39 -19.84 4.49 6.31
C TYR A 39 -19.68 4.86 7.80
N PRO A 40 -20.44 5.85 8.30
CA PRO A 40 -20.30 6.39 9.64
C PRO A 40 -20.39 5.33 10.75
N GLU A 41 -21.34 4.38 10.63
CA GLU A 41 -21.53 3.32 11.62
C GLU A 41 -20.29 2.45 11.79
N TYR A 42 -19.53 2.24 10.70
CA TYR A 42 -18.29 1.50 10.76
C TYR A 42 -17.17 2.30 11.45
N PHE A 43 -17.15 3.61 11.29
CA PHE A 43 -16.22 4.47 12.02
C PHE A 43 -16.52 4.51 13.51
N GLU A 44 -17.79 4.54 13.89
CA GLU A 44 -18.22 4.43 15.28
C GLU A 44 -17.81 3.08 15.89
N GLU A 45 -18.03 1.96 15.15
CA GLU A 45 -17.60 0.61 15.54
C GLU A 45 -16.11 0.56 15.84
N LEU A 46 -15.29 1.20 14.99
CA LEU A 46 -13.82 1.25 15.12
C LEU A 46 -13.33 2.34 16.09
N GLY A 47 -14.20 3.26 16.49
CA GLY A 47 -13.85 4.42 17.30
C GLY A 47 -12.84 5.35 16.60
N ILE A 48 -12.97 5.54 15.28
CA ILE A 48 -12.11 6.41 14.46
C ILE A 48 -12.93 7.56 13.88
N GLU A 49 -12.23 8.60 13.42
CA GLU A 49 -12.84 9.77 12.77
C GLU A 49 -12.23 9.98 11.38
N LYS A 50 -13.00 10.55 10.47
CA LYS A 50 -12.56 10.92 9.12
C LYS A 50 -11.37 11.88 9.18
N GLY A 51 -10.36 11.63 8.37
CA GLY A 51 -9.15 12.45 8.30
C GLY A 51 -8.25 12.37 9.55
N LYS A 52 -8.62 11.55 10.54
CA LYS A 52 -7.87 11.41 11.80
C LYS A 52 -7.30 10.01 12.01
N TYR A 53 -6.86 9.36 10.93
CA TYR A 53 -6.15 8.10 11.05
C TYR A 53 -5.17 7.86 9.90
N ILE A 54 -4.07 7.22 10.24
CA ILE A 54 -3.10 6.64 9.30
C ILE A 54 -3.59 5.24 8.98
N LEU A 55 -3.65 4.89 7.70
CA LEU A 55 -4.08 3.56 7.23
C LEU A 55 -2.87 2.73 6.78
N GLY A 56 -2.65 1.57 7.39
CA GLY A 56 -1.84 0.49 6.85
C GLY A 56 -2.76 -0.62 6.35
N MET A 57 -2.57 -1.09 5.12
CA MET A 57 -3.44 -2.11 4.53
C MET A 57 -2.61 -3.19 3.83
N CYS A 58 -2.48 -4.36 4.45
CA CYS A 58 -1.76 -5.50 3.89
C CYS A 58 -1.99 -6.77 4.72
N ARG A 59 -1.45 -7.91 4.25
CA ARG A 59 -1.35 -9.12 5.07
C ARG A 59 -0.36 -8.93 6.21
N PHE A 60 -0.62 -9.56 7.35
CA PHE A 60 0.26 -9.52 8.52
C PHE A 60 1.39 -10.54 8.39
N VAL A 61 2.38 -10.21 7.58
CA VAL A 61 3.58 -11.02 7.31
C VAL A 61 4.84 -10.18 7.51
N PRO A 62 5.99 -10.79 7.86
CA PRO A 62 7.21 -10.07 8.25
C PRO A 62 7.66 -9.02 7.25
N GLU A 63 7.63 -9.33 5.95
CA GLU A 63 8.08 -8.42 4.88
C GLU A 63 7.26 -7.15 4.72
N LYS A 64 6.08 -7.07 5.35
CA LYS A 64 5.27 -5.85 5.39
C LYS A 64 5.68 -4.86 6.48
N ASN A 65 6.53 -5.27 7.41
CA ASN A 65 7.12 -4.43 8.47
C ASN A 65 6.10 -3.58 9.25
N LEU A 66 4.89 -4.10 9.48
CA LEU A 66 3.86 -3.37 10.23
C LEU A 66 4.29 -3.07 11.68
N HIS A 67 5.19 -3.87 12.25
CA HIS A 67 5.80 -3.58 13.54
C HIS A 67 6.59 -2.26 13.53
N HIS A 68 7.33 -1.94 12.46
CA HIS A 68 7.99 -0.64 12.31
C HIS A 68 6.97 0.51 12.24
N LEU A 69 5.81 0.29 11.60
CA LEU A 69 4.76 1.30 11.56
C LEU A 69 4.17 1.56 12.96
N ILE A 70 3.94 0.51 13.74
CA ILE A 70 3.49 0.65 15.13
C ILE A 70 4.56 1.36 15.99
N GLU A 71 5.83 0.99 15.85
CA GLU A 71 6.93 1.64 16.55
C GLU A 71 7.07 3.12 16.18
N ALA A 72 6.93 3.45 14.89
CA ALA A 72 6.95 4.83 14.43
C ALA A 72 5.75 5.62 14.98
N PHE A 73 4.55 5.03 14.95
CA PHE A 73 3.33 5.65 15.46
C PHE A 73 3.44 6.00 16.96
N LYS A 74 4.06 5.15 17.77
CA LYS A 74 4.30 5.41 19.19
C LYS A 74 5.20 6.62 19.46
N LYS A 75 5.96 7.10 18.46
CA LYS A 75 6.85 8.26 18.56
C LYS A 75 6.17 9.56 18.13
N LEU A 76 4.96 9.51 17.56
CA LEU A 76 4.26 10.68 17.04
C LEU A 76 3.57 11.49 18.14
N GLU A 77 3.51 12.78 17.95
CA GLU A 77 2.57 13.67 18.62
C GLU A 77 1.21 13.60 17.88
N ALA A 78 0.59 12.42 17.94
CA ALA A 78 -0.55 12.10 17.07
C ALA A 78 -1.86 12.80 17.46
N GLY A 79 -1.97 13.36 18.67
CA GLY A 79 -3.23 13.96 19.16
C GLY A 79 -4.39 12.96 19.07
N ASP A 80 -5.45 13.31 18.35
CA ASP A 80 -6.61 12.44 18.12
C ASP A 80 -6.42 11.47 16.95
N CYS A 81 -5.30 11.55 16.23
CA CYS A 81 -5.03 10.68 15.09
C CYS A 81 -4.72 9.25 15.54
N LYS A 82 -5.36 8.26 14.93
CA LYS A 82 -5.17 6.84 15.23
C LYS A 82 -4.37 6.14 14.13
N LEU A 83 -3.77 5.00 14.47
CA LEU A 83 -3.27 4.05 13.48
C LEU A 83 -4.32 2.96 13.29
N VAL A 84 -4.69 2.71 12.04
CA VAL A 84 -5.60 1.65 11.61
C VAL A 84 -4.84 0.68 10.73
N LEU A 85 -4.83 -0.60 11.10
CA LEU A 85 -4.25 -1.68 10.31
C LEU A 85 -5.39 -2.55 9.76
N ALA A 86 -5.59 -2.47 8.45
CA ALA A 86 -6.58 -3.24 7.71
C ALA A 86 -5.92 -4.47 7.07
N GLY A 87 -6.41 -5.63 7.43
CA GLY A 87 -5.88 -6.92 7.01
C GLY A 87 -5.70 -7.88 8.18
N ASP A 88 -5.17 -9.03 7.86
CA ASP A 88 -4.85 -10.09 8.83
C ASP A 88 -3.83 -11.05 8.21
N THR A 89 -3.59 -12.19 8.84
CA THR A 89 -2.84 -13.31 8.29
C THR A 89 -3.77 -14.43 7.84
N ASP A 90 -3.37 -15.20 6.83
CA ASP A 90 -4.12 -16.39 6.41
C ASP A 90 -4.00 -17.52 7.44
N PHE A 91 -2.84 -17.60 8.11
CA PHE A 91 -2.56 -18.55 9.19
C PHE A 91 -1.80 -17.83 10.29
N GLU A 92 -2.24 -17.97 11.55
CA GLU A 92 -1.55 -17.38 12.69
C GLU A 92 -0.18 -18.00 12.89
N ASP A 93 0.83 -17.16 13.05
CA ASP A 93 2.20 -17.50 13.36
C ASP A 93 2.74 -16.60 14.48
N GLU A 94 3.99 -16.85 14.89
CA GLU A 94 4.63 -16.09 15.95
C GLU A 94 4.68 -14.58 15.63
N TYR A 95 4.94 -14.22 14.35
CA TYR A 95 4.98 -12.83 13.91
C TYR A 95 3.61 -12.15 14.02
N SER A 96 2.58 -12.76 13.46
CA SER A 96 1.23 -12.18 13.44
C SER A 96 0.62 -12.05 14.83
N LEU A 97 0.85 -13.05 15.71
CA LEU A 97 0.45 -12.97 17.12
C LEU A 97 1.19 -11.87 17.87
N GLY A 98 2.51 -11.75 17.67
CA GLY A 98 3.32 -10.69 18.23
C GLY A 98 2.90 -9.30 17.76
N LEU A 99 2.60 -9.15 16.46
CA LEU A 99 2.10 -7.92 15.87
C LEU A 99 0.75 -7.49 16.46
N LYS A 100 -0.21 -8.43 16.59
CA LYS A 100 -1.53 -8.15 17.18
C LYS A 100 -1.40 -7.70 18.63
N LYS A 101 -0.52 -8.34 19.40
CA LYS A 101 -0.22 -7.92 20.79
C LYS A 101 0.39 -6.52 20.85
N MET A 102 1.39 -6.24 20.01
CA MET A 102 2.03 -4.92 19.92
C MET A 102 1.00 -3.83 19.54
N ALA A 103 0.11 -4.13 18.58
CA ALA A 103 -0.96 -3.24 18.17
C ALA A 103 -1.93 -2.93 19.32
N GLN A 104 -2.33 -3.94 20.08
CA GLN A 104 -3.21 -3.78 21.25
C GLN A 104 -2.54 -2.90 22.32
N GLU A 105 -1.28 -3.14 22.64
CA GLU A 105 -0.52 -2.37 23.62
C GLU A 105 -0.34 -0.90 23.20
N ALA A 106 -0.28 -0.63 21.90
CA ALA A 106 -0.13 0.70 21.34
C ALA A 106 -1.48 1.41 21.03
N GLY A 107 -2.61 0.79 21.32
CA GLY A 107 -3.94 1.34 21.00
C GLY A 107 -4.24 1.44 19.51
N VAL A 108 -3.60 0.61 18.69
CA VAL A 108 -3.80 0.53 17.24
C VAL A 108 -5.11 -0.21 16.94
N VAL A 109 -5.88 0.31 16.00
CA VAL A 109 -7.14 -0.28 15.57
C VAL A 109 -6.85 -1.38 14.54
N LEU A 110 -7.25 -2.62 14.83
CA LEU A 110 -7.17 -3.76 13.93
C LEU A 110 -8.55 -4.04 13.36
N THR A 111 -8.70 -4.01 12.03
CA THR A 111 -9.99 -4.23 11.39
C THR A 111 -10.23 -5.69 10.98
N GLY A 112 -9.17 -6.53 10.96
CA GLY A 112 -9.21 -7.79 10.25
C GLY A 112 -9.29 -7.59 8.72
N PHE A 113 -9.63 -8.66 8.00
CA PHE A 113 -9.86 -8.56 6.56
C PHE A 113 -11.12 -7.75 6.26
N VAL A 114 -10.97 -6.69 5.46
CA VAL A 114 -12.07 -5.81 5.03
C VAL A 114 -12.16 -5.77 3.51
N LYS A 115 -13.39 -5.59 3.00
CA LYS A 115 -13.70 -5.45 1.57
C LYS A 115 -14.97 -4.65 1.35
N GLY A 116 -15.23 -4.27 0.09
CA GLY A 116 -16.43 -3.52 -0.28
C GLY A 116 -16.54 -2.20 0.47
N HIS A 117 -17.74 -1.80 0.89
CA HIS A 117 -18.00 -0.50 1.51
C HIS A 117 -17.12 -0.19 2.73
N LYS A 118 -16.79 -1.19 3.57
CA LYS A 118 -15.88 -0.99 4.71
C LYS A 118 -14.48 -0.57 4.24
N LEU A 119 -13.92 -1.26 3.25
CA LEU A 119 -12.62 -0.94 2.67
C LEU A 119 -12.65 0.42 1.95
N HIS A 120 -13.65 0.64 1.10
CA HIS A 120 -13.78 1.89 0.35
C HIS A 120 -13.92 3.09 1.29
N SER A 121 -14.65 2.94 2.40
CA SER A 121 -14.79 3.98 3.41
C SER A 121 -13.47 4.29 4.12
N LEU A 122 -12.68 3.26 4.46
CA LEU A 122 -11.34 3.46 5.03
C LEU A 122 -10.40 4.19 4.06
N LEU A 123 -10.39 3.81 2.78
CA LEU A 123 -9.57 4.47 1.76
C LEU A 123 -10.06 5.89 1.44
N THR A 124 -11.38 6.12 1.44
CA THR A 124 -11.94 7.46 1.16
C THR A 124 -11.56 8.48 2.22
N ASN A 125 -11.45 8.07 3.48
CA ASN A 125 -11.42 8.99 4.61
C ASN A 125 -10.14 8.93 5.45
N ALA A 126 -9.11 8.21 5.02
CA ALA A 126 -7.83 8.18 5.72
C ALA A 126 -7.10 9.52 5.65
N ARG A 127 -6.31 9.86 6.66
CA ARG A 127 -5.37 10.98 6.63
C ARG A 127 -4.24 10.73 5.64
N CYS A 128 -3.69 9.55 5.70
CA CYS A 128 -2.70 9.06 4.74
C CYS A 128 -2.67 7.53 4.75
N TYR A 129 -2.05 6.97 3.73
CA TYR A 129 -1.72 5.56 3.63
C TYR A 129 -0.24 5.33 3.87
N CYS A 130 0.12 4.29 4.64
CA CYS A 130 1.51 3.93 4.90
C CYS A 130 1.81 2.49 4.49
N LEU A 131 2.92 2.30 3.72
CA LEU A 131 3.42 0.99 3.31
C LEU A 131 4.92 0.85 3.65
N PRO A 132 5.27 0.30 4.83
CA PRO A 132 6.65 0.18 5.29
C PRO A 132 7.38 -1.06 4.79
N SER A 133 6.85 -1.74 3.79
CA SER A 133 7.34 -3.04 3.29
C SER A 133 8.82 -3.04 2.97
N SER A 134 9.49 -4.17 3.26
CA SER A 134 10.86 -4.45 2.82
C SER A 134 10.91 -5.21 1.48
N HIS A 135 9.79 -5.78 1.06
CA HIS A 135 9.68 -6.51 -0.20
C HIS A 135 8.29 -6.39 -0.81
N GLU A 136 8.26 -6.06 -2.10
CA GLU A 136 7.07 -6.02 -2.96
C GLU A 136 7.42 -6.49 -4.37
N GLY A 137 6.42 -7.03 -5.08
CA GLY A 137 6.52 -7.26 -6.52
C GLY A 137 5.99 -6.06 -7.31
N LEU A 138 4.73 -5.76 -7.13
CA LEU A 138 4.04 -4.50 -7.47
C LEU A 138 3.12 -4.18 -6.29
N PRO A 139 3.24 -3.00 -5.65
CA PRO A 139 2.50 -2.69 -4.43
C PRO A 139 1.04 -2.29 -4.72
N ILE A 140 0.17 -3.27 -5.00
CA ILE A 140 -1.24 -3.03 -5.39
C ILE A 140 -1.97 -2.16 -4.36
N ALA A 141 -1.78 -2.43 -3.07
CA ALA A 141 -2.43 -1.63 -2.01
C ALA A 141 -1.99 -0.16 -2.01
N LEU A 142 -0.74 0.13 -2.40
CA LEU A 142 -0.28 1.51 -2.63
C LEU A 142 -0.99 2.14 -3.83
N LEU A 143 -1.09 1.41 -4.94
CA LEU A 143 -1.80 1.89 -6.13
C LEU A 143 -3.29 2.13 -5.85
N GLU A 144 -3.92 1.28 -5.03
CA GLU A 144 -5.29 1.51 -4.55
C GLU A 144 -5.37 2.81 -3.74
N ALA A 145 -4.50 3.01 -2.76
CA ALA A 145 -4.48 4.25 -1.97
C ALA A 145 -4.26 5.50 -2.84
N MET A 146 -3.38 5.41 -3.84
CA MET A 146 -3.16 6.49 -4.82
C MET A 146 -4.41 6.78 -5.65
N SER A 147 -5.19 5.76 -6.03
CA SER A 147 -6.44 5.95 -6.77
C SER A 147 -7.48 6.74 -5.97
N TYR A 148 -7.44 6.67 -4.64
CA TYR A 148 -8.25 7.49 -3.74
C TYR A 148 -7.63 8.87 -3.43
N HIS A 149 -6.53 9.22 -4.10
CA HIS A 149 -5.83 10.49 -3.90
C HIS A 149 -5.29 10.73 -2.48
N LEU A 150 -5.02 9.66 -1.74
CA LEU A 150 -4.47 9.76 -0.41
C LEU A 150 -3.01 10.21 -0.43
N PRO A 151 -2.57 11.07 0.49
CA PRO A 151 -1.15 11.20 0.79
C PRO A 151 -0.56 9.83 1.15
N VAL A 152 0.63 9.51 0.66
CA VAL A 152 1.25 8.21 0.93
C VAL A 152 2.64 8.36 1.53
N VAL A 153 2.99 7.46 2.47
CA VAL A 153 4.32 7.34 3.06
C VAL A 153 4.79 5.90 2.88
N VAL A 154 5.86 5.70 2.13
CA VAL A 154 6.29 4.36 1.73
C VAL A 154 7.80 4.19 1.86
N SER A 155 8.25 2.95 2.09
CA SER A 155 9.67 2.62 2.10
C SER A 155 10.29 2.78 0.70
N ASN A 156 11.58 3.12 0.63
CA ASN A 156 12.32 3.35 -0.63
C ASN A 156 12.83 2.05 -1.28
N ILE A 157 12.07 0.97 -1.20
CA ILE A 157 12.40 -0.27 -1.91
C ILE A 157 12.18 -0.14 -3.42
N PRO A 158 12.88 -0.92 -4.25
CA PRO A 158 12.79 -0.79 -5.71
C PRO A 158 11.37 -0.79 -6.27
N ALA A 159 10.49 -1.67 -5.78
CA ALA A 159 9.10 -1.75 -6.25
C ALA A 159 8.27 -0.51 -5.92
N ASN A 160 8.53 0.15 -4.79
CA ASN A 160 7.87 1.40 -4.45
C ASN A 160 8.45 2.58 -5.24
N LEU A 161 9.78 2.58 -5.49
CA LEU A 161 10.44 3.61 -6.30
C LEU A 161 9.98 3.56 -7.76
N GLU A 162 9.68 2.36 -8.30
CA GLU A 162 9.15 2.16 -9.65
C GLU A 162 7.81 2.90 -9.87
N VAL A 163 7.03 3.13 -8.81
CA VAL A 163 5.76 3.88 -8.88
C VAL A 163 5.97 5.36 -9.21
N GLY A 164 7.16 5.92 -8.96
CA GLY A 164 7.52 7.28 -9.35
C GLY A 164 6.88 8.39 -8.51
N LEU A 165 6.74 8.17 -7.20
CA LEU A 165 6.22 9.18 -6.27
C LEU A 165 7.23 10.32 -6.05
N SER A 166 6.74 11.45 -5.50
CA SER A 166 7.61 12.51 -5.00
C SER A 166 8.56 12.00 -3.92
N SER A 167 9.78 12.56 -3.85
CA SER A 167 10.80 12.19 -2.85
C SER A 167 10.29 12.30 -1.40
N ASP A 168 9.33 13.18 -1.16
CA ASP A 168 8.74 13.39 0.17
C ASP A 168 7.84 12.23 0.62
N CYS A 169 7.42 11.37 -0.30
CA CYS A 169 6.65 10.17 0.04
C CYS A 169 7.52 9.04 0.59
N TYR A 170 8.85 9.09 0.40
CA TYR A 170 9.74 7.98 0.73
C TYR A 170 10.46 8.17 2.06
N PHE A 171 10.68 7.07 2.76
CA PHE A 171 11.63 6.95 3.87
C PHE A 171 12.55 5.75 3.63
N HIS A 172 13.71 5.72 4.31
CA HIS A 172 14.65 4.60 4.18
C HIS A 172 14.07 3.35 4.84
N CYS A 173 13.99 2.26 4.08
CA CYS A 173 13.43 0.99 4.56
C CYS A 173 14.13 0.52 5.84
N GLY A 174 13.35 0.24 6.88
CA GLY A 174 13.83 -0.16 8.20
C GLY A 174 14.16 0.99 9.15
N ASP A 175 14.17 2.24 8.68
CA ASP A 175 14.41 3.41 9.50
C ASP A 175 13.08 3.91 10.13
N VAL A 176 12.83 3.48 11.36
CA VAL A 176 11.63 3.82 12.14
C VAL A 176 11.58 5.31 12.47
N ASP A 177 12.72 5.97 12.69
CA ASP A 177 12.76 7.39 13.01
C ASP A 177 12.45 8.24 11.78
N ALA A 178 12.99 7.88 10.63
CA ALA A 178 12.64 8.52 9.35
C ALA A 178 11.16 8.31 9.00
N LEU A 179 10.61 7.12 9.24
CA LEU A 179 9.18 6.85 9.08
C LEU A 179 8.34 7.74 10.00
N ALA A 180 8.69 7.82 11.29
CA ALA A 180 7.99 8.68 12.25
C ALA A 180 8.03 10.14 11.81
N ALA A 181 9.18 10.66 11.39
CA ALA A 181 9.31 12.04 10.94
C ALA A 181 8.43 12.34 9.69
N ARG A 182 8.33 11.39 8.74
CA ARG A 182 7.45 11.52 7.56
C ARG A 182 5.98 11.52 7.95
N LEU A 183 5.56 10.60 8.83
CA LEU A 183 4.18 10.54 9.32
C LEU A 183 3.81 11.79 10.12
N GLN A 184 4.71 12.28 10.98
CA GLN A 184 4.48 13.52 11.74
C GLN A 184 4.22 14.70 10.80
N LYS A 185 5.06 14.86 9.76
CA LYS A 185 4.86 15.91 8.76
C LYS A 185 3.47 15.85 8.13
N VAL A 186 2.99 14.65 7.76
CA VAL A 186 1.64 14.48 7.20
C VAL A 186 0.54 14.81 8.20
N ILE A 187 0.75 14.53 9.51
CA ILE A 187 -0.22 14.87 10.57
C ILE A 187 -0.29 16.37 10.78
N ASP A 188 0.85 17.05 10.77
CA ASP A 188 0.96 18.50 11.07
C ASP A 188 0.48 19.39 9.92
N GLU A 189 0.58 18.91 8.68
CA GLU A 189 0.12 19.65 7.50
C GLU A 189 -1.41 19.62 7.40
N ASP A 190 -2.01 20.63 6.75
CA ASP A 190 -3.42 20.58 6.40
C ASP A 190 -3.70 19.40 5.45
N TYR A 191 -4.84 18.71 5.68
CA TYR A 191 -5.21 17.62 4.80
C TYR A 191 -5.41 18.12 3.36
N HIS A 192 -4.75 17.46 2.43
CA HIS A 192 -4.91 17.71 1.00
C HIS A 192 -4.93 16.40 0.22
N SER A 193 -5.74 16.35 -0.83
CA SER A 193 -5.69 15.24 -1.79
C SER A 193 -4.49 15.39 -2.71
N VAL A 194 -3.88 14.27 -3.09
CA VAL A 194 -2.72 14.23 -3.98
C VAL A 194 -3.12 13.69 -5.35
N GLN A 195 -2.70 14.37 -6.42
CA GLN A 195 -2.93 13.87 -7.77
C GLN A 195 -1.78 12.97 -8.21
N TYR A 196 -2.12 11.76 -8.64
CA TYR A 196 -1.19 10.76 -9.14
C TYR A 196 -1.50 10.44 -10.61
N ASP A 197 -0.48 10.09 -11.39
CA ASP A 197 -0.69 9.52 -12.72
C ASP A 197 -1.09 8.05 -12.60
N MET A 198 -2.39 7.78 -12.72
CA MET A 198 -2.95 6.43 -12.67
C MET A 198 -3.10 5.79 -14.06
N ALA A 199 -2.70 6.49 -15.13
CA ALA A 199 -2.85 5.99 -16.50
C ALA A 199 -2.11 4.66 -16.80
N PRO A 200 -0.95 4.35 -16.19
CA PRO A 200 -0.29 3.05 -16.36
C PRO A 200 -1.05 1.88 -15.74
N TYR A 201 -1.94 2.15 -14.76
CA TYR A 201 -2.65 1.16 -13.95
C TYR A 201 -4.13 1.04 -14.33
N ASP A 202 -4.51 1.53 -15.50
CA ASP A 202 -5.88 1.46 -16.05
C ASP A 202 -6.16 0.08 -16.65
N TRP A 203 -7.18 -0.64 -16.13
CA TRP A 203 -7.51 -2.00 -16.55
C TRP A 203 -7.87 -2.12 -18.02
N ASP A 204 -8.51 -1.10 -18.63
CA ASP A 204 -8.89 -1.15 -20.06
C ASP A 204 -7.65 -1.08 -20.96
N LYS A 205 -6.63 -0.31 -20.55
CA LYS A 205 -5.35 -0.24 -21.27
C LYS A 205 -4.56 -1.54 -21.09
N ILE A 206 -4.50 -2.05 -19.86
CA ILE A 206 -3.80 -3.29 -19.54
C ILE A 206 -4.40 -4.47 -20.29
N ALA A 207 -5.72 -4.60 -20.34
CA ALA A 207 -6.40 -5.66 -21.10
C ALA A 207 -6.02 -5.62 -22.59
N LYS A 208 -5.93 -4.44 -23.19
CA LYS A 208 -5.49 -4.28 -24.59
C LYS A 208 -4.03 -4.71 -24.79
N GLN A 209 -3.13 -4.37 -23.83
CA GLN A 209 -1.74 -4.80 -23.91
C GLN A 209 -1.62 -6.33 -23.82
N VAL A 210 -2.34 -6.97 -22.90
CA VAL A 210 -2.38 -8.43 -22.74
C VAL A 210 -2.91 -9.10 -24.01
N MET A 211 -4.01 -8.56 -24.60
CA MET A 211 -4.56 -9.06 -25.87
C MET A 211 -3.52 -8.95 -26.99
N GLY A 212 -2.78 -7.84 -27.07
CA GLY A 212 -1.72 -7.68 -28.07
C GLY A 212 -0.64 -8.76 -27.98
N VAL A 213 -0.27 -9.21 -26.78
CA VAL A 213 0.67 -10.33 -26.59
C VAL A 213 0.05 -11.63 -27.14
N TYR A 214 -1.20 -11.94 -26.82
CA TYR A 214 -1.87 -13.14 -27.32
C TYR A 214 -2.01 -13.15 -28.86
N GLU A 215 -2.40 -12.02 -29.45
CA GLU A 215 -2.48 -11.89 -30.91
C GLU A 215 -1.12 -12.07 -31.61
N GLY A 216 -0.03 -11.65 -30.93
CA GLY A 216 1.34 -11.87 -31.43
C GLY A 216 1.74 -13.34 -31.45
N LEU A 217 1.18 -14.16 -30.56
CA LEU A 217 1.45 -15.60 -30.49
C LEU A 217 0.69 -16.41 -31.56
N LEU A 218 -0.40 -15.84 -32.13
CA LEU A 218 -1.23 -16.51 -33.14
C LEU A 218 -0.73 -16.29 -34.58
N LYS A 219 0.26 -15.42 -34.75
CA LYS A 219 0.91 -15.14 -36.04
C LYS A 219 2.17 -15.98 -36.23
#